data_df81c1284853d5b13d725c6cb2e9179c
#
_entry.id   df81c1284853d5b13d725c6cb2e9179c
#
_cell.length_a   1.000
_cell.length_b   1.000
_cell.length_c   1.000
_cell.angle_alpha   90.00
_cell.angle_beta   90.00
_cell.angle_gamma   90.00
#
_symmetry.space_group_name_H-M   'P 1'
#
loop_
_entity.id
_entity.type
_entity.pdbx_description
1 polymer ?
#
loop_
_entity_poly.entity_id
_entity_poly.type
_entity_poly.pdbx_seq_one_letter_code
_entity_poly.pdbx_strand_id
1 'polypeptide(L)'
;MFEGFTLDDAHPGYVQKYDICTVTLPGGMLSEKLYTLWPAESAPGVIAAHFEQWRSATQGLNRAVLKDHWRELNLYLEPASDVRAFTALCVYCRGFIAVDGSAKKAILTELLSDLEFLPVLIDGVQWELMNCIGCVSNYSPDSVVHRFGVGEIFAIEHLVIERAHLSADIFTLGDSNRATVFVTEKFKRQCERYLLGVAFKEIGVVV
;
A
#
# COMPACT_ATOMS: atom_id res chain seq x y z
N MET A 1 27.75 17.31 -22.09
CA MET A 1 28.58 17.63 -20.94
C MET A 1 27.59 17.83 -19.78
N PHE A 2 27.29 16.75 -19.07
CA PHE A 2 26.38 16.79 -17.91
C PHE A 2 27.25 16.62 -16.67
N GLU A 3 27.34 17.67 -15.86
CA GLU A 3 28.05 17.68 -14.61
C GLU A 3 27.26 16.89 -13.56
N GLY A 4 28.01 16.08 -12.81
CA GLY A 4 27.46 15.17 -11.80
C GLY A 4 26.90 15.91 -10.58
N PHE A 5 25.76 15.46 -10.11
CA PHE A 5 25.26 15.74 -8.77
C PHE A 5 25.83 14.67 -7.81
N THR A 6 26.74 15.09 -6.96
CA THR A 6 27.18 14.31 -5.80
C THR A 6 26.18 14.48 -4.67
N LEU A 7 25.58 13.38 -4.24
CA LEU A 7 24.83 13.28 -2.99
C LEU A 7 25.80 13.18 -1.81
N ASP A 8 26.19 14.32 -1.25
CA ASP A 8 26.85 14.40 0.05
C ASP A 8 26.42 15.70 0.72
N ASP A 9 25.32 15.64 1.46
CA ASP A 9 25.01 16.53 2.57
C ASP A 9 23.90 15.90 3.42
N ALA A 10 24.28 14.78 4.09
CA ALA A 10 23.49 14.26 5.19
C ALA A 10 23.74 15.13 6.43
N HIS A 11 22.80 15.99 6.77
CA HIS A 11 22.78 16.66 8.07
C HIS A 11 22.57 15.62 9.19
N PRO A 12 23.52 15.46 10.13
CA PRO A 12 23.34 14.65 11.32
C PRO A 12 22.61 15.49 12.38
N GLY A 13 21.48 15.01 12.82
CA GLY A 13 20.90 15.50 14.07
C GLY A 13 19.51 16.06 13.94
N TYR A 14 18.54 15.19 14.23
CA TYR A 14 17.43 15.40 15.15
C TYR A 14 16.58 14.12 15.16
N VAL A 15 17.08 13.10 15.86
CA VAL A 15 16.19 12.03 16.33
C VAL A 15 15.62 12.50 17.65
N GLN A 16 14.51 13.22 17.60
CA GLN A 16 13.70 13.45 18.77
C GLN A 16 12.92 12.15 19.03
N LYS A 17 13.33 11.40 20.07
CA LYS A 17 12.54 10.33 20.65
C LYS A 17 11.25 10.95 21.17
N TYR A 18 10.16 10.76 20.43
CA TYR A 18 8.84 11.00 20.99
C TYR A 18 8.45 9.76 21.78
N ASP A 19 8.28 9.93 23.10
CA ASP A 19 7.59 8.96 23.94
C ASP A 19 6.18 8.78 23.36
N ILE A 20 5.88 7.54 22.96
CA ILE A 20 4.54 7.17 22.51
C ILE A 20 3.64 7.23 23.74
N CYS A 21 3.00 8.36 23.95
CA CYS A 21 1.90 8.47 24.88
C CYS A 21 0.80 7.53 24.41
N THR A 22 0.59 6.45 25.14
CA THR A 22 -0.58 5.61 25.00
C THR A 22 -1.78 6.45 25.40
N VAL A 23 -2.48 7.02 24.43
CA VAL A 23 -3.73 7.75 24.66
C VAL A 23 -4.79 6.71 25.00
N THR A 24 -5.03 6.53 26.29
CA THR A 24 -6.19 5.76 26.76
C THR A 24 -7.41 6.67 26.63
N LEU A 25 -8.20 6.47 25.60
CA LEU A 25 -9.47 7.16 25.43
C LEU A 25 -10.44 6.76 26.56
N PRO A 26 -11.19 7.70 27.16
CA PRO A 26 -12.18 7.38 28.18
C PRO A 26 -13.35 6.66 27.51
N GLY A 27 -13.56 5.39 27.86
CA GLY A 27 -14.75 4.66 27.47
C GLY A 27 -14.55 3.29 26.84
N GLY A 28 -13.44 2.59 27.08
CA GLY A 28 -13.37 1.12 26.84
C GLY A 28 -13.65 0.62 25.41
N MET A 29 -13.71 1.47 24.40
CA MET A 29 -13.76 1.05 23.01
C MET A 29 -12.38 0.52 22.61
N LEU A 30 -12.31 -0.77 22.29
CA LEU A 30 -11.11 -1.39 21.75
C LEU A 30 -10.82 -0.73 20.39
N SER A 31 -9.80 0.12 20.35
CA SER A 31 -9.31 0.66 19.08
C SER A 31 -8.71 -0.47 18.25
N GLU A 32 -9.12 -0.55 16.98
CA GLU A 32 -8.56 -1.50 16.03
C GLU A 32 -7.38 -0.84 15.31
N LYS A 33 -6.27 -1.57 15.16
CA LYS A 33 -5.09 -1.04 14.48
C LYS A 33 -5.28 -0.91 12.97
N LEU A 34 -4.63 0.10 12.39
CA LEU A 34 -4.49 0.29 10.96
C LEU A 34 -3.05 0.04 10.51
N TYR A 35 -2.90 -0.53 9.32
CA TYR A 35 -1.61 -0.84 8.72
C TYR A 35 -1.50 -0.31 7.30
N THR A 36 -0.27 -0.09 6.86
CA THR A 36 0.10 0.02 5.45
C THR A 36 0.87 -1.21 5.01
N LEU A 37 0.82 -1.51 3.71
CA LEU A 37 1.53 -2.63 3.11
C LEU A 37 2.88 -2.17 2.56
N TRP A 38 3.94 -2.87 2.94
CA TRP A 38 5.33 -2.58 2.57
C TRP A 38 6.01 -3.82 2.03
N PRO A 39 7.10 -3.69 1.22
CA PRO A 39 7.93 -4.85 0.91
C PRO A 39 8.47 -5.47 2.20
N ALA A 40 8.45 -6.79 2.30
CA ALA A 40 9.20 -7.48 3.33
C ALA A 40 10.71 -7.30 3.07
N GLU A 41 11.54 -7.31 4.13
CA GLU A 41 12.99 -7.10 4.00
C GLU A 41 13.68 -8.03 3.00
N SER A 42 13.19 -9.29 2.91
CA SER A 42 13.73 -10.30 1.98
C SER A 42 13.09 -10.28 0.59
N ALA A 43 12.07 -9.45 0.37
CA ALA A 43 11.37 -9.42 -0.90
C ALA A 43 12.14 -8.57 -1.91
N PRO A 44 12.31 -9.05 -3.16
CA PRO A 44 12.90 -8.26 -4.23
C PRO A 44 11.98 -7.10 -4.62
N GLY A 45 12.56 -6.07 -5.21
CA GLY A 45 11.79 -5.05 -5.89
C GLY A 45 11.12 -5.61 -7.15
N VAL A 46 9.92 -5.13 -7.46
CA VAL A 46 9.25 -5.42 -8.73
C VAL A 46 9.19 -4.15 -9.55
N ILE A 47 9.70 -4.20 -10.76
CA ILE A 47 9.76 -3.06 -11.69
C ILE A 47 9.21 -3.43 -13.06
N ALA A 48 8.75 -2.45 -13.81
CA ALA A 48 8.24 -2.67 -15.17
C ALA A 48 9.37 -2.72 -16.19
N ALA A 49 9.25 -3.60 -17.17
CA ALA A 49 10.15 -3.66 -18.34
C ALA A 49 10.19 -2.33 -19.11
N HIS A 50 9.04 -1.62 -19.14
CA HIS A 50 8.90 -0.33 -19.81
C HIS A 50 8.17 0.65 -18.90
N PHE A 51 8.91 1.57 -18.29
CA PHE A 51 8.36 2.53 -17.30
C PHE A 51 7.23 3.39 -17.85
N GLU A 52 7.33 3.91 -19.08
CA GLU A 52 6.28 4.74 -19.67
C GLU A 52 4.98 3.95 -19.93
N GLN A 53 5.10 2.68 -20.31
CA GLN A 53 3.94 1.80 -20.44
C GLN A 53 3.26 1.58 -19.07
N TRP A 54 4.06 1.29 -18.05
CA TRP A 54 3.59 1.19 -16.67
C TRP A 54 2.88 2.46 -16.22
N ARG A 55 3.54 3.61 -16.35
CA ARG A 55 2.99 4.91 -15.96
C ARG A 55 1.65 5.19 -16.63
N SER A 56 1.55 4.95 -17.93
CA SER A 56 0.30 5.14 -18.67
C SER A 56 -0.81 4.20 -18.22
N ALA A 57 -0.51 2.91 -18.06
CA ALA A 57 -1.50 1.91 -17.66
C ALA A 57 -2.00 2.10 -16.22
N THR A 58 -1.13 2.55 -15.31
CA THR A 58 -1.45 2.67 -13.88
C THR A 58 -1.95 4.04 -13.44
N GLN A 59 -2.15 4.97 -14.37
CA GLN A 59 -2.59 6.34 -14.06
C GLN A 59 -3.90 6.39 -13.25
N GLY A 60 -4.81 5.43 -13.45
CA GLY A 60 -6.07 5.29 -12.71
C GLY A 60 -6.02 4.32 -11.53
N LEU A 61 -4.88 3.65 -11.28
CA LEU A 61 -4.76 2.61 -10.27
C LEU A 61 -5.07 3.17 -8.86
N ASN A 62 -5.80 2.39 -8.07
CA ASN A 62 -6.33 2.77 -6.77
C ASN A 62 -7.25 4.02 -6.80
N ARG A 63 -7.86 4.30 -7.95
CA ARG A 63 -8.76 5.44 -8.15
C ARG A 63 -10.03 5.09 -8.89
N ALA A 64 -9.94 4.17 -9.84
CA ALA A 64 -11.03 3.84 -10.75
C ALA A 64 -11.01 2.37 -11.11
N VAL A 65 -12.14 1.86 -11.61
CA VAL A 65 -12.23 0.54 -12.23
C VAL A 65 -11.46 0.58 -13.55
N LEU A 66 -10.51 -0.33 -13.71
CA LEU A 66 -9.63 -0.40 -14.88
C LEU A 66 -9.81 -1.65 -15.73
N LYS A 67 -10.51 -2.66 -15.22
CA LYS A 67 -10.62 -4.00 -15.82
C LYS A 67 -10.96 -3.99 -17.32
N ASP A 68 -11.89 -3.12 -17.72
CA ASP A 68 -12.37 -3.08 -19.11
C ASP A 68 -11.36 -2.48 -20.11
N HIS A 69 -10.37 -1.75 -19.60
CA HIS A 69 -9.34 -1.06 -20.39
C HIS A 69 -7.93 -1.54 -20.09
N TRP A 70 -7.80 -2.48 -19.14
CA TRP A 70 -6.51 -2.97 -18.70
C TRP A 70 -5.83 -3.79 -19.78
N ARG A 71 -4.53 -3.58 -19.94
CA ARG A 71 -3.65 -4.40 -20.75
C ARG A 71 -2.59 -5.03 -19.87
N GLU A 72 -2.39 -6.32 -20.02
CA GLU A 72 -1.39 -7.06 -19.27
C GLU A 72 -0.01 -6.41 -19.39
N LEU A 73 0.66 -6.23 -18.27
CA LEU A 73 1.97 -5.61 -18.16
C LEU A 73 3.04 -6.66 -17.84
N ASN A 74 4.23 -6.46 -18.42
CA ASN A 74 5.41 -7.26 -18.11
C ASN A 74 6.25 -6.56 -17.03
N LEU A 75 6.45 -7.26 -15.92
CA LEU A 75 7.24 -6.85 -14.77
C LEU A 75 8.38 -7.85 -14.57
N TYR A 76 9.39 -7.48 -13.81
CA TYR A 76 10.49 -8.36 -13.45
C TYR A 76 11.01 -8.04 -12.03
N LEU A 77 11.70 -9.01 -11.43
CA LEU A 77 12.31 -8.87 -10.10
C LEU A 77 13.68 -8.23 -10.17
N GLU A 78 13.96 -7.32 -9.22
CA GLU A 78 15.27 -6.69 -9.06
C GLU A 78 15.70 -6.71 -7.57
N PRO A 79 16.77 -7.39 -7.18
CA PRO A 79 17.55 -8.30 -8.04
C PRO A 79 16.76 -9.53 -8.48
N ALA A 80 17.21 -10.17 -9.55
CA ALA A 80 16.60 -11.41 -10.05
C ALA A 80 16.56 -12.49 -8.96
N SER A 81 15.39 -13.08 -8.73
CA SER A 81 15.15 -14.10 -7.73
C SER A 81 14.01 -15.03 -8.19
N ASP A 82 13.78 -16.12 -7.44
CA ASP A 82 12.67 -17.00 -7.78
C ASP A 82 11.34 -16.37 -7.34
N VAL A 83 10.56 -15.90 -8.31
CA VAL A 83 9.25 -15.29 -8.07
C VAL A 83 8.29 -16.22 -7.32
N ARG A 84 8.46 -17.55 -7.45
CA ARG A 84 7.60 -18.55 -6.80
C ARG A 84 7.85 -18.70 -5.30
N ALA A 85 8.91 -18.08 -4.78
CA ALA A 85 9.15 -17.99 -3.34
C ALA A 85 8.18 -17.04 -2.61
N PHE A 86 7.42 -16.25 -3.38
CA PHE A 86 6.53 -15.23 -2.87
C PHE A 86 5.09 -15.48 -3.33
N THR A 87 4.13 -14.92 -2.61
CA THR A 87 2.69 -14.94 -2.96
C THR A 87 2.12 -13.53 -3.11
N ALA A 88 2.84 -12.53 -2.60
CA ALA A 88 2.54 -11.12 -2.76
C ALA A 88 3.84 -10.30 -2.83
N LEU A 89 3.88 -9.31 -3.71
CA LEU A 89 5.06 -8.46 -3.93
C LEU A 89 4.63 -7.00 -4.11
N CYS A 90 5.42 -6.10 -3.55
CA CYS A 90 5.23 -4.67 -3.77
C CYS A 90 5.89 -4.24 -5.08
N VAL A 91 5.12 -3.57 -5.94
CA VAL A 91 5.61 -3.00 -7.20
C VAL A 91 6.01 -1.55 -6.96
N TYR A 92 7.22 -1.15 -7.36
CA TYR A 92 7.76 0.20 -7.12
C TYR A 92 7.66 0.67 -5.66
N CYS A 93 8.12 -0.15 -4.74
CA CYS A 93 8.30 0.13 -3.30
C CYS A 93 7.06 0.23 -2.44
N ARG A 94 5.91 0.74 -2.88
CA ARG A 94 4.71 0.86 -2.02
C ARG A 94 3.42 0.95 -2.83
N GLY A 95 2.34 0.45 -2.22
CA GLY A 95 0.97 0.76 -2.63
C GLY A 95 0.45 0.01 -3.84
N PHE A 96 1.32 -0.52 -4.67
CA PHE A 96 0.94 -1.40 -5.76
C PHE A 96 1.35 -2.82 -5.38
N ILE A 97 0.37 -3.66 -5.12
CA ILE A 97 0.61 -5.03 -4.65
C ILE A 97 0.22 -6.00 -5.76
N ALA A 98 1.17 -6.79 -6.20
CA ALA A 98 0.90 -7.95 -7.04
C ALA A 98 0.74 -9.19 -6.16
N VAL A 99 -0.23 -10.04 -6.47
CA VAL A 99 -0.55 -11.27 -5.75
C VAL A 99 -0.63 -12.45 -6.71
N ASP A 100 -0.26 -13.63 -6.22
CA ASP A 100 -0.47 -14.88 -6.94
C ASP A 100 -1.91 -15.40 -6.77
N GLY A 101 -2.24 -16.51 -7.42
CA GLY A 101 -3.57 -17.11 -7.34
C GLY A 101 -3.97 -17.57 -5.94
N SER A 102 -3.02 -17.93 -5.06
CA SER A 102 -3.31 -18.38 -3.70
C SER A 102 -3.64 -17.21 -2.78
N ALA A 103 -2.85 -16.14 -2.82
CA ALA A 103 -3.10 -14.92 -2.09
C ALA A 103 -4.39 -14.24 -2.57
N LYS A 104 -4.64 -14.16 -3.88
CA LYS A 104 -5.89 -13.68 -4.45
C LYS A 104 -7.10 -14.43 -3.88
N LYS A 105 -7.06 -15.76 -3.89
CA LYS A 105 -8.17 -16.59 -3.36
C LYS A 105 -8.44 -16.29 -1.89
N ALA A 106 -7.39 -16.15 -1.08
CA ALA A 106 -7.52 -15.81 0.33
C ALA A 106 -8.18 -14.45 0.54
N ILE A 107 -7.75 -13.44 -0.24
CA ILE A 107 -8.31 -12.09 -0.19
C ILE A 107 -9.79 -12.10 -0.62
N LEU A 108 -10.12 -12.75 -1.73
CA LEU A 108 -11.49 -12.80 -2.27
C LEU A 108 -12.48 -13.50 -1.37
N THR A 109 -12.03 -14.43 -0.52
CA THR A 109 -12.90 -15.12 0.43
C THR A 109 -13.47 -14.16 1.47
N GLU A 110 -12.77 -13.06 1.77
CA GLU A 110 -13.05 -12.16 2.87
C GLU A 110 -13.53 -10.76 2.42
N LEU A 111 -13.20 -10.34 1.17
CA LEU A 111 -13.33 -8.95 0.72
C LEU A 111 -13.80 -8.90 -0.74
N LEU A 112 -15.04 -8.51 -1.00
CA LEU A 112 -15.62 -8.66 -2.33
C LEU A 112 -15.91 -7.37 -3.11
N SER A 113 -16.02 -6.19 -2.48
CA SER A 113 -16.62 -5.04 -3.18
C SER A 113 -15.64 -3.98 -3.69
N ASP A 114 -14.50 -3.80 -3.04
CA ASP A 114 -13.66 -2.64 -3.28
C ASP A 114 -12.27 -2.97 -3.86
N LEU A 115 -12.12 -4.19 -4.38
CA LEU A 115 -10.92 -4.68 -5.03
C LEU A 115 -11.18 -5.18 -6.45
N GLU A 116 -10.29 -4.81 -7.34
CA GLU A 116 -10.16 -5.35 -8.67
C GLU A 116 -8.79 -6.01 -8.82
N PHE A 117 -8.73 -7.10 -9.57
CA PHE A 117 -7.49 -7.82 -9.85
C PHE A 117 -7.18 -7.74 -11.34
N LEU A 118 -6.02 -7.19 -11.67
CA LEU A 118 -5.60 -6.84 -13.01
C LEU A 118 -4.41 -7.72 -13.42
N PRO A 119 -4.50 -8.50 -14.51
CA PRO A 119 -3.47 -9.45 -14.89
C PRO A 119 -2.14 -8.78 -15.22
N VAL A 120 -1.04 -9.32 -14.68
CA VAL A 120 0.33 -8.93 -14.97
C VAL A 120 1.21 -10.17 -15.09
N LEU A 121 2.32 -10.07 -15.79
CA LEU A 121 3.37 -11.10 -15.82
C LEU A 121 4.57 -10.61 -15.00
N ILE A 122 5.04 -11.40 -14.05
CA ILE A 122 6.30 -11.15 -13.34
C ILE A 122 7.26 -12.27 -13.72
N ASP A 123 8.36 -11.94 -14.39
CA ASP A 123 9.30 -12.92 -14.94
C ASP A 123 8.62 -14.03 -15.77
N GLY A 124 7.58 -13.66 -16.54
CA GLY A 124 6.80 -14.58 -17.37
C GLY A 124 5.81 -15.47 -16.60
N VAL A 125 5.69 -15.31 -15.29
CA VAL A 125 4.69 -15.99 -14.45
C VAL A 125 3.46 -15.12 -14.27
N GLN A 126 2.27 -15.70 -14.36
CA GLN A 126 1.00 -15.00 -14.20
C GLN A 126 0.80 -14.56 -12.74
N TRP A 127 0.57 -13.28 -12.56
CA TRP A 127 0.22 -12.60 -11.32
C TRP A 127 -0.95 -11.66 -11.54
N GLU A 128 -1.46 -11.06 -10.48
CA GLU A 128 -2.49 -10.05 -10.56
C GLU A 128 -2.17 -8.86 -9.66
N LEU A 129 -2.28 -7.68 -10.23
CA LEU A 129 -2.11 -6.42 -9.51
C LEU A 129 -3.41 -6.07 -8.80
N MET A 130 -3.35 -5.84 -7.48
CA MET A 130 -4.49 -5.36 -6.71
C MET A 130 -4.76 -3.89 -7.02
N ASN A 131 -5.95 -3.60 -7.48
CA ASN A 131 -6.48 -2.26 -7.65
C ASN A 131 -7.51 -1.98 -6.54
N CYS A 132 -7.13 -1.19 -5.54
CA CYS A 132 -8.03 -0.82 -4.45
C CYS A 132 -8.90 0.36 -4.86
N ILE A 133 -10.21 0.11 -5.06
CA ILE A 133 -11.18 1.12 -5.45
C ILE A 133 -11.77 1.80 -4.21
N GLY A 134 -11.79 1.12 -3.07
CA GLY A 134 -12.27 1.63 -1.79
C GLY A 134 -11.53 2.90 -1.38
N CYS A 135 -12.28 3.93 -0.99
CA CYS A 135 -11.73 5.23 -0.66
C CYS A 135 -12.37 5.80 0.60
N VAL A 136 -11.54 6.20 1.56
CA VAL A 136 -11.96 6.94 2.74
C VAL A 136 -11.59 8.41 2.54
N SER A 137 -12.59 9.29 2.58
CA SER A 137 -12.39 10.73 2.39
C SER A 137 -12.32 11.50 3.71
N ASN A 138 -12.83 10.91 4.79
CA ASN A 138 -12.89 11.55 6.11
C ASN A 138 -12.05 10.76 7.13
N TYR A 139 -11.12 11.43 7.77
CA TYR A 139 -10.35 10.93 8.91
C TYR A 139 -10.35 11.99 10.02
N SER A 140 -10.08 11.55 11.25
CA SER A 140 -10.11 12.42 12.42
C SER A 140 -9.07 13.54 12.32
N PRO A 141 -9.37 14.73 12.86
CA PRO A 141 -8.38 15.80 13.07
C PRO A 141 -7.19 15.38 13.93
N ASP A 142 -7.32 14.31 14.73
CA ASP A 142 -6.24 13.73 15.52
C ASP A 142 -5.19 13.00 14.68
N SER A 143 -5.44 12.84 13.38
CA SER A 143 -4.46 12.27 12.45
C SER A 143 -3.30 13.23 12.21
N VAL A 144 -2.08 12.67 12.14
CA VAL A 144 -0.88 13.43 11.80
C VAL A 144 -0.52 13.13 10.35
N VAL A 145 -0.87 14.07 9.46
CA VAL A 145 -0.67 13.96 8.02
C VAL A 145 0.12 15.16 7.52
N HIS A 146 1.04 14.92 6.60
CA HIS A 146 1.89 15.94 5.98
C HIS A 146 1.46 16.18 4.54
N ARG A 147 1.30 17.45 4.16
CA ARG A 147 0.79 17.85 2.85
C ARG A 147 1.76 18.77 2.11
N PHE A 148 1.74 18.70 0.79
CA PHE A 148 2.33 19.74 -0.06
C PHE A 148 1.37 20.94 -0.14
N GLY A 149 1.64 22.00 0.63
CA GLY A 149 0.76 23.16 0.71
C GLY A 149 -0.65 22.79 1.19
N VAL A 150 -1.67 23.16 0.41
CA VAL A 150 -3.08 22.78 0.65
C VAL A 150 -3.49 21.50 -0.10
N GLY A 151 -2.54 20.84 -0.74
CA GLY A 151 -2.77 19.76 -1.69
C GLY A 151 -2.64 18.35 -1.11
N GLU A 152 -2.04 17.49 -1.90
CA GLU A 152 -1.93 16.05 -1.64
C GLU A 152 -1.13 15.73 -0.37
N ILE A 153 -1.56 14.70 0.34
CA ILE A 153 -0.80 14.09 1.43
C ILE A 153 0.45 13.40 0.85
N PHE A 154 1.63 13.74 1.35
CA PHE A 154 2.88 13.07 0.97
C PHE A 154 3.42 12.13 2.05
N ALA A 155 3.04 12.32 3.32
CA ALA A 155 3.40 11.42 4.41
C ALA A 155 2.30 11.36 5.48
N ILE A 156 2.20 10.23 6.14
CA ILE A 156 1.30 10.00 7.26
C ILE A 156 2.14 9.40 8.38
N GLU A 157 2.14 10.06 9.53
CA GLU A 157 2.78 9.55 10.75
C GLU A 157 1.80 8.76 11.60
N HIS A 158 0.55 9.25 11.70
CA HIS A 158 -0.51 8.62 12.45
C HIS A 158 -1.86 8.87 11.81
N LEU A 159 -2.63 7.81 11.56
CA LEU A 159 -3.96 7.89 10.95
C LEU A 159 -5.02 7.47 11.95
N VAL A 160 -6.00 8.33 12.19
CA VAL A 160 -7.16 8.03 13.03
C VAL A 160 -8.42 8.10 12.17
N ILE A 161 -9.16 6.98 12.08
CA ILE A 161 -10.40 6.90 11.33
C ILE A 161 -11.53 6.49 12.27
N GLU A 162 -12.63 7.22 12.24
CA GLU A 162 -13.85 6.80 12.92
C GLU A 162 -14.47 5.59 12.23
N ARG A 163 -14.90 4.60 12.99
CA ARG A 163 -15.52 3.37 12.46
C ARG A 163 -16.66 3.66 11.48
N ALA A 164 -17.42 4.71 11.72
CA ALA A 164 -18.53 5.12 10.86
C ALA A 164 -18.11 5.53 9.45
N HIS A 165 -16.84 5.93 9.26
CA HIS A 165 -16.30 6.35 7.96
C HIS A 165 -15.59 5.21 7.22
N LEU A 166 -15.45 4.04 7.85
CA LEU A 166 -14.75 2.90 7.29
C LEU A 166 -15.74 1.94 6.64
N SER A 167 -15.79 1.91 5.31
CA SER A 167 -16.67 1.05 4.52
C SER A 167 -16.06 -0.31 4.18
N ALA A 168 -14.73 -0.43 4.23
CA ALA A 168 -14.00 -1.62 3.82
C ALA A 168 -12.76 -1.88 4.69
N ASP A 169 -12.31 -3.13 4.74
CA ASP A 169 -11.09 -3.54 5.46
C ASP A 169 -9.80 -3.24 4.70
N ILE A 170 -9.90 -2.81 3.43
CA ILE A 170 -8.82 -2.32 2.57
C ILE A 170 -9.30 -1.06 1.83
N PHE A 171 -8.49 -0.01 1.85
CA PHE A 171 -8.91 1.28 1.30
C PHE A 171 -7.70 2.18 0.99
N THR A 172 -7.98 3.28 0.27
CA THR A 172 -7.07 4.39 0.06
C THR A 172 -7.64 5.67 0.68
N LEU A 173 -6.84 6.73 0.81
CA LEU A 173 -7.35 8.06 1.19
C LEU A 173 -7.65 8.90 -0.04
N GLY A 174 -8.79 9.59 -0.03
CA GLY A 174 -9.25 10.38 -1.17
C GLY A 174 -8.33 11.52 -1.59
N ASP A 175 -7.62 12.10 -0.64
CA ASP A 175 -6.73 13.25 -0.81
C ASP A 175 -5.23 12.88 -0.78
N SER A 176 -4.90 11.59 -0.77
CA SER A 176 -3.53 11.11 -0.94
C SER A 176 -3.17 10.95 -2.43
N ASN A 177 -1.88 10.73 -2.71
CA ASN A 177 -1.43 10.33 -4.05
C ASN A 177 -1.93 8.93 -4.45
N ARG A 178 -2.72 8.27 -3.57
CA ARG A 178 -3.37 6.96 -3.71
C ARG A 178 -2.43 5.78 -4.02
N ALA A 179 -1.14 6.00 -3.94
CA ALA A 179 -0.17 4.91 -4.01
C ALA A 179 -0.10 4.10 -2.70
N THR A 180 -0.67 4.60 -1.60
CA THR A 180 -0.67 3.93 -0.31
C THR A 180 -2.01 3.26 -0.05
N VAL A 181 -1.97 1.95 0.15
CA VAL A 181 -3.11 1.13 0.55
C VAL A 181 -3.06 0.93 2.06
N PHE A 182 -4.20 1.14 2.71
CA PHE A 182 -4.41 0.95 4.14
C PHE A 182 -5.29 -0.26 4.37
N VAL A 183 -5.00 -0.98 5.47
CA VAL A 183 -5.76 -2.18 5.85
C VAL A 183 -6.03 -2.18 7.35
N THR A 184 -7.14 -2.80 7.74
CA THR A 184 -7.52 -2.98 9.14
C THR A 184 -6.78 -4.16 9.79
N GLU A 185 -6.80 -4.23 11.12
CA GLU A 185 -6.33 -5.38 11.88
C GLU A 185 -7.06 -6.67 11.47
N LYS A 186 -8.34 -6.56 11.10
CA LYS A 186 -9.13 -7.69 10.62
C LYS A 186 -8.55 -8.22 9.31
N PHE A 187 -8.29 -7.36 8.32
CA PHE A 187 -7.63 -7.77 7.07
C PHE A 187 -6.29 -8.43 7.34
N LYS A 188 -5.45 -7.82 8.17
CA LYS A 188 -4.15 -8.36 8.52
C LYS A 188 -4.29 -9.79 9.06
N ARG A 189 -5.10 -10.00 10.11
CA ARG A 189 -5.28 -11.34 10.72
C ARG A 189 -5.74 -12.41 9.73
N GLN A 190 -6.56 -12.03 8.76
CA GLN A 190 -7.10 -12.95 7.75
C GLN A 190 -6.10 -13.27 6.65
N CYS A 191 -5.33 -12.28 6.21
CA CYS A 191 -4.55 -12.36 4.97
C CYS A 191 -3.03 -12.48 5.18
N GLU A 192 -2.45 -12.06 6.33
CA GLU A 192 -0.98 -11.94 6.46
C GLU A 192 -0.23 -13.24 6.15
N ARG A 193 -0.76 -14.40 6.53
CA ARG A 193 -0.14 -15.71 6.25
C ARG A 193 -0.10 -16.08 4.76
N TYR A 194 -0.89 -15.40 3.93
CA TYR A 194 -0.99 -15.61 2.49
C TYR A 194 -0.29 -14.51 1.67
N LEU A 195 0.29 -13.49 2.33
CA LEU A 195 0.94 -12.36 1.67
C LEU A 195 2.46 -12.41 1.87
N LEU A 196 3.07 -13.55 1.52
CA LEU A 196 4.52 -13.75 1.62
C LEU A 196 5.25 -12.80 0.66
N GLY A 197 6.07 -11.91 1.19
CA GLY A 197 6.76 -10.85 0.46
C GLY A 197 6.24 -9.44 0.79
N VAL A 198 5.17 -9.34 1.60
CA VAL A 198 4.61 -8.08 2.08
C VAL A 198 4.66 -8.02 3.60
N ALA A 199 5.05 -6.88 4.15
CA ALA A 199 5.06 -6.57 5.57
C ALA A 199 3.93 -5.59 5.92
N PHE A 200 3.35 -5.74 7.10
CA PHE A 200 2.32 -4.86 7.64
C PHE A 200 2.96 -3.88 8.61
N LYS A 201 2.99 -2.60 8.26
CA LYS A 201 3.50 -1.53 9.10
C LYS A 201 2.35 -0.78 9.76
N GLU A 202 2.28 -0.80 11.09
CA GLU A 202 1.29 -0.03 11.84
C GLU A 202 1.40 1.46 11.53
N ILE A 203 0.26 2.11 11.31
CA ILE A 203 0.19 3.52 10.92
C ILE A 203 -0.87 4.29 11.69
N GLY A 204 -1.75 3.64 12.42
CA GLY A 204 -2.83 4.32 13.12
C GLY A 204 -3.88 3.39 13.70
N VAL A 205 -5.06 3.94 13.96
CA VAL A 205 -6.16 3.24 14.62
C VAL A 205 -7.53 3.58 14.01
N VAL A 206 -8.47 2.66 14.16
CA VAL A 206 -9.91 2.89 13.99
C VAL A 206 -10.53 3.08 15.38
N VAL A 207 -11.28 4.14 15.56
CA VAL A 207 -11.96 4.51 16.80
C VAL A 207 -13.47 4.47 16.66
#